data_54d4f05812dfc48171d5a8d1a16f695c
#
_entry.id   54d4f05812dfc48171d5a8d1a16f695c
#
_cell.length_a   1.000
_cell.length_b   1.000
_cell.length_c   1.000
_cell.angle_alpha   90.00
_cell.angle_beta   90.00
_cell.angle_gamma   90.00
#
_symmetry.space_group_name_H-M   'P 1'
#
loop_
_entity.id
_entity.type
_entity.pdbx_description
1 polymer ?
#
loop_
_entity_poly.entity_id
_entity_poly.type
_entity_poly.pdbx_seq_one_letter_code
_entity_poly.pdbx_strand_id
1 'polypeptide(L)'
;ATLGSGSGIAGIYYLNKAGIPVPNATGMYFFQYIVHKVSMAVYSLLLFLATYGFIHASFADYQCYILLGFAGVCVIAGVLLAVATVPWMQTACNLLANRFRAKHPSWEEKLTGAGHKLALLQAESRSLLQDPILLLHLFLCNVLKFTTWYIIPWIVFCNSLGGEYGDLPFSFLQCFALTSLSQSLAGVIPTPAGIGSVEAVFTLLFRRLLPEAKALSAVLLYRFATMLLPCAIGAFFVLGERIISLHRKKRTAD
;
A
#
# COMPACT_ATOMS: atom_id res chain seq x y z
N ALA A 1 2.41 -2.48 -4.23
CA ALA A 1 3.55 -3.12 -3.56
C ALA A 1 3.12 -4.10 -2.46
N THR A 2 1.94 -3.94 -1.85
CA THR A 2 1.51 -4.75 -0.70
C THR A 2 0.86 -6.08 -1.04
N LEU A 3 0.47 -6.34 -2.27
CA LEU A 3 0.00 -7.67 -2.72
C LEU A 3 1.10 -8.74 -2.60
N GLY A 4 2.38 -8.33 -2.57
CA GLY A 4 3.53 -9.24 -2.41
C GLY A 4 3.96 -9.52 -0.97
N SER A 5 3.39 -8.87 0.02
CA SER A 5 3.87 -9.00 1.42
C SER A 5 3.20 -10.10 2.25
N GLY A 6 2.42 -10.97 1.65
CA GLY A 6 1.76 -12.07 2.38
C GLY A 6 0.59 -11.63 3.27
N SER A 7 0.49 -10.36 3.62
CA SER A 7 -0.58 -9.84 4.49
C SER A 7 -1.98 -10.02 3.89
N GLY A 8 -2.11 -9.88 2.58
CA GLY A 8 -3.35 -10.13 1.87
C GLY A 8 -3.78 -11.60 1.94
N ILE A 9 -2.83 -12.51 1.74
CA ILE A 9 -3.09 -13.97 1.81
C ILE A 9 -3.50 -14.37 3.23
N ALA A 10 -2.76 -13.89 4.24
CA ALA A 10 -3.10 -14.14 5.64
C ALA A 10 -4.49 -13.61 6.00
N GLY A 11 -4.80 -12.39 5.58
CA GLY A 11 -6.10 -11.79 5.86
C GLY A 11 -7.26 -12.52 5.17
N ILE A 12 -7.12 -12.93 3.90
CA ILE A 12 -8.11 -13.76 3.20
C ILE A 12 -8.29 -15.09 3.94
N TYR A 13 -7.20 -15.72 4.40
CA TYR A 13 -7.27 -16.95 5.19
C TYR A 13 -8.08 -16.77 6.47
N TYR A 14 -7.83 -15.70 7.26
CA TYR A 14 -8.56 -15.44 8.49
C TYR A 14 -10.04 -15.07 8.26
N LEU A 15 -10.34 -14.31 7.20
CA LEU A 15 -11.72 -14.02 6.82
C LEU A 15 -12.46 -15.30 6.41
N ASN A 16 -11.80 -16.19 5.68
CA ASN A 16 -12.39 -17.48 5.32
C ASN A 16 -12.63 -18.37 6.55
N LYS A 17 -11.71 -18.36 7.51
CA LYS A 17 -11.90 -19.05 8.79
C LYS A 17 -13.06 -18.46 9.61
N ALA A 18 -13.37 -17.19 9.45
CA ALA A 18 -14.52 -16.50 10.04
C ALA A 18 -15.84 -16.73 9.27
N GLY A 19 -15.84 -17.57 8.22
CA GLY A 19 -17.03 -17.95 7.47
C GLY A 19 -17.27 -17.12 6.21
N ILE A 20 -16.37 -16.17 5.84
CA ILE A 20 -16.51 -15.39 4.60
C ILE A 20 -15.91 -16.20 3.44
N PRO A 21 -16.68 -16.45 2.35
CA PRO A 21 -16.16 -17.15 1.18
C PRO A 21 -14.90 -16.47 0.60
N VAL A 22 -13.94 -17.28 0.15
CA VAL A 22 -12.65 -16.80 -0.38
C VAL A 22 -12.80 -15.73 -1.48
N PRO A 23 -13.75 -15.85 -2.45
CA PRO A 23 -13.94 -14.82 -3.47
C PRO A 23 -14.33 -13.47 -2.87
N ASN A 24 -15.25 -13.44 -1.90
CA ASN A 24 -15.70 -12.21 -1.23
C ASN A 24 -14.58 -11.60 -0.39
N ALA A 25 -13.86 -12.42 0.39
CA ALA A 25 -12.69 -11.96 1.14
C ALA A 25 -11.63 -11.34 0.23
N THR A 26 -11.39 -11.94 -0.95
CA THR A 26 -10.47 -11.40 -1.96
C THR A 26 -10.96 -10.05 -2.50
N GLY A 27 -12.27 -9.92 -2.79
CA GLY A 27 -12.89 -8.67 -3.22
C GLY A 27 -12.74 -7.56 -2.20
N MET A 28 -13.01 -7.84 -0.93
CA MET A 28 -12.84 -6.89 0.17
C MET A 28 -11.38 -6.40 0.30
N TYR A 29 -10.41 -7.31 0.21
CA TYR A 29 -8.98 -6.96 0.26
C TYR A 29 -8.54 -6.13 -0.94
N PHE A 30 -9.02 -6.45 -2.12
CA PHE A 30 -8.73 -5.69 -3.32
C PHE A 30 -9.31 -4.28 -3.24
N PHE A 31 -10.55 -4.16 -2.79
CA PHE A 31 -11.21 -2.87 -2.55
C PHE A 31 -10.44 -2.03 -1.52
N GLN A 32 -10.08 -2.62 -0.37
CA GLN A 32 -9.27 -1.96 0.64
C GLN A 32 -7.93 -1.45 0.06
N TYR A 33 -7.29 -2.23 -0.82
CA TYR A 33 -6.07 -1.84 -1.49
C TYR A 33 -6.26 -0.61 -2.40
N ILE A 34 -7.38 -0.55 -3.14
CA ILE A 34 -7.73 0.60 -3.98
C ILE A 34 -7.91 1.84 -3.12
N VAL A 35 -8.75 1.76 -2.08
CA VAL A 35 -8.99 2.88 -1.17
C VAL A 35 -7.70 3.35 -0.52
N HIS A 36 -6.84 2.42 -0.09
CA HIS A 36 -5.52 2.74 0.45
C HIS A 36 -4.65 3.52 -0.55
N LYS A 37 -4.59 3.10 -1.81
CA LYS A 37 -3.79 3.77 -2.84
C LYS A 37 -4.34 5.16 -3.19
N VAL A 38 -5.65 5.28 -3.33
CA VAL A 38 -6.32 6.57 -3.57
C VAL A 38 -6.12 7.51 -2.39
N SER A 39 -6.32 7.04 -1.16
CA SER A 39 -6.10 7.84 0.06
C SER A 39 -4.66 8.32 0.17
N MET A 40 -3.69 7.45 -0.14
CA MET A 40 -2.27 7.82 -0.14
C MET A 40 -1.97 8.91 -1.18
N ALA A 41 -2.51 8.77 -2.39
CA ALA A 41 -2.33 9.75 -3.47
C ALA A 41 -2.92 11.11 -3.10
N VAL A 42 -4.16 11.13 -2.61
CA VAL A 42 -4.85 12.37 -2.19
C VAL A 42 -4.11 13.03 -1.03
N TYR A 43 -3.76 12.27 0.00
CA TYR A 43 -3.06 12.82 1.17
C TYR A 43 -1.68 13.38 0.81
N SER A 44 -0.92 12.64 -0.01
CA SER A 44 0.38 13.10 -0.50
C SER A 44 0.27 14.34 -1.38
N LEU A 45 -0.76 14.43 -2.22
CA LEU A 45 -1.03 15.61 -3.04
C LEU A 45 -1.36 16.84 -2.18
N LEU A 46 -2.20 16.69 -1.15
CA LEU A 46 -2.53 17.77 -0.22
C LEU A 46 -1.29 18.29 0.51
N LEU A 47 -0.44 17.39 1.00
CA LEU A 47 0.81 17.75 1.65
C LEU A 47 1.80 18.41 0.68
N PHE A 48 1.88 17.94 -0.56
CA PHE A 48 2.68 18.56 -1.62
C PHE A 48 2.22 19.99 -1.92
N LEU A 49 0.92 20.21 -2.07
CA LEU A 49 0.35 21.55 -2.31
C LEU A 49 0.59 22.48 -1.12
N ALA A 50 0.42 22.00 0.10
CA ALA A 50 0.65 22.78 1.32
C ALA A 50 2.13 23.18 1.51
N THR A 51 3.07 22.42 0.92
CA THR A 51 4.51 22.67 1.03
C THR A 51 5.16 22.99 -0.30
N TYR A 52 4.37 23.38 -1.31
CA TYR A 52 4.84 23.58 -2.67
C TYR A 52 6.03 24.55 -2.78
N GLY A 53 5.98 25.68 -2.06
CA GLY A 53 7.06 26.68 -2.06
C GLY A 53 8.40 26.10 -1.58
N PHE A 54 8.39 25.30 -0.53
CA PHE A 54 9.57 24.62 -0.02
C PHE A 54 10.09 23.58 -1.01
N ILE A 55 9.20 22.75 -1.54
CA ILE A 55 9.58 21.69 -2.50
C ILE A 55 10.13 22.31 -3.78
N HIS A 56 9.52 23.38 -4.29
CA HIS A 56 10.00 24.08 -5.46
C HIS A 56 11.40 24.69 -5.23
N ALA A 57 11.63 25.33 -4.07
CA ALA A 57 12.91 25.93 -3.75
C ALA A 57 14.04 24.90 -3.53
N SER A 58 13.71 23.77 -2.86
CA SER A 58 14.72 22.77 -2.48
C SER A 58 14.96 21.68 -3.53
N PHE A 59 14.00 21.45 -4.43
CA PHE A 59 13.97 20.32 -5.36
C PHE A 59 13.62 20.72 -6.79
N ALA A 60 13.98 21.94 -7.23
CA ALA A 60 13.68 22.43 -8.58
C ALA A 60 14.12 21.45 -9.68
N ASP A 61 15.33 20.88 -9.55
CA ASP A 61 15.89 19.90 -10.51
C ASP A 61 15.10 18.58 -10.56
N TYR A 62 14.39 18.22 -9.50
CA TYR A 62 13.60 16.99 -9.40
C TYR A 62 12.11 17.19 -9.61
N GLN A 63 11.65 18.41 -9.84
CA GLN A 63 10.24 18.73 -9.95
C GLN A 63 9.55 17.93 -11.06
N CYS A 64 10.19 17.76 -12.21
CA CYS A 64 9.67 16.95 -13.31
C CYS A 64 9.48 15.48 -12.89
N TYR A 65 10.44 14.90 -12.17
CA TYR A 65 10.34 13.52 -11.68
C TYR A 65 9.27 13.35 -10.59
N ILE A 66 9.08 14.36 -9.74
CA ILE A 66 8.01 14.37 -8.73
C ILE A 66 6.65 14.39 -9.41
N LEU A 67 6.46 15.28 -10.39
CA LEU A 67 5.21 15.36 -11.15
C LEU A 67 4.95 14.09 -11.96
N LEU A 68 5.97 13.51 -12.59
CA LEU A 68 5.87 12.25 -13.30
C LEU A 68 5.49 11.09 -12.34
N GLY A 69 6.05 11.09 -11.14
CA GLY A 69 5.70 10.14 -10.10
C GLY A 69 4.25 10.27 -9.65
N PHE A 70 3.74 11.50 -9.45
CA PHE A 70 2.32 11.72 -9.16
C PHE A 70 1.42 11.26 -10.31
N ALA A 71 1.78 11.57 -11.55
CA ALA A 71 1.07 11.09 -12.73
C ALA A 71 1.02 9.55 -12.74
N GLY A 72 2.14 8.88 -12.44
CA GLY A 72 2.21 7.42 -12.30
C GLY A 72 1.29 6.87 -11.21
N VAL A 73 1.25 7.51 -10.05
CA VAL A 73 0.33 7.12 -8.96
C VAL A 73 -1.13 7.29 -9.38
N CYS A 74 -1.47 8.41 -10.05
CA CYS A 74 -2.81 8.64 -10.58
C CYS A 74 -3.21 7.60 -11.62
N VAL A 75 -2.30 7.24 -12.53
CA VAL A 75 -2.53 6.19 -13.53
C VAL A 75 -2.77 4.84 -12.84
N ILE A 76 -1.94 4.47 -11.88
CA ILE A 76 -2.12 3.21 -11.13
C ILE A 76 -3.47 3.20 -10.39
N ALA A 77 -3.81 4.28 -9.68
CA ALA A 77 -5.09 4.41 -8.98
C ALA A 77 -6.28 4.34 -9.96
N GLY A 78 -6.17 5.03 -11.10
CA GLY A 78 -7.19 5.02 -12.16
C GLY A 78 -7.38 3.63 -12.77
N VAL A 79 -6.30 2.93 -13.07
CA VAL A 79 -6.36 1.54 -13.58
C VAL A 79 -6.99 0.60 -12.55
N LEU A 80 -6.59 0.68 -11.28
CA LEU A 80 -7.18 -0.13 -10.22
C LEU A 80 -8.67 0.13 -10.05
N LEU A 81 -9.08 1.41 -10.11
CA LEU A 81 -10.49 1.80 -10.03
C LEU A 81 -11.27 1.32 -11.27
N ALA A 82 -10.69 1.42 -12.47
CA ALA A 82 -11.30 0.92 -13.69
C ALA A 82 -11.48 -0.60 -13.65
N VAL A 83 -10.48 -1.33 -13.15
CA VAL A 83 -10.58 -2.79 -12.93
C VAL A 83 -11.71 -3.14 -11.96
N ALA A 84 -11.91 -2.34 -10.92
CA ALA A 84 -12.95 -2.57 -9.92
C ALA A 84 -14.35 -2.20 -10.40
N THR A 85 -14.48 -1.24 -11.33
CA THR A 85 -15.80 -0.67 -11.70
C THR A 85 -16.26 -0.99 -13.11
N VAL A 86 -15.35 -1.14 -14.07
CA VAL A 86 -15.70 -1.26 -15.49
C VAL A 86 -15.67 -2.72 -15.95
N PRO A 87 -16.73 -3.22 -16.59
CA PRO A 87 -16.82 -4.63 -17.01
C PRO A 87 -15.95 -4.98 -18.25
N TRP A 88 -15.23 -4.01 -18.83
CA TRP A 88 -14.42 -4.23 -20.02
C TRP A 88 -13.39 -5.36 -19.86
N MET A 89 -12.87 -5.55 -18.68
CA MET A 89 -11.89 -6.60 -18.40
C MET A 89 -12.53 -8.00 -18.37
N GLN A 90 -13.79 -8.11 -17.93
CA GLN A 90 -14.57 -9.35 -18.07
C GLN A 90 -14.78 -9.66 -19.54
N THR A 91 -15.18 -8.65 -20.32
CA THR A 91 -15.36 -8.78 -21.77
C THR A 91 -14.07 -9.20 -22.47
N ALA A 92 -12.95 -8.59 -22.08
CA ALA A 92 -11.62 -8.95 -22.59
C ALA A 92 -11.23 -10.40 -22.24
N CYS A 93 -11.44 -10.83 -20.99
CA CYS A 93 -11.20 -12.21 -20.57
C CYS A 93 -12.06 -13.20 -21.37
N ASN A 94 -13.34 -12.89 -21.57
CA ASN A 94 -14.26 -13.73 -22.33
C ASN A 94 -13.88 -13.78 -23.82
N LEU A 95 -13.50 -12.65 -24.42
CA LEU A 95 -13.02 -12.61 -25.81
C LEU A 95 -11.74 -13.41 -26.00
N LEU A 96 -10.78 -13.28 -25.05
CA LEU A 96 -9.54 -14.08 -25.07
C LEU A 96 -9.84 -15.58 -24.86
N ALA A 97 -10.72 -15.92 -23.91
CA ALA A 97 -11.13 -17.31 -23.70
C ALA A 97 -11.72 -17.92 -24.97
N ASN A 98 -12.63 -17.21 -25.63
CA ASN A 98 -13.22 -17.65 -26.89
C ASN A 98 -12.20 -17.80 -28.02
N ARG A 99 -11.21 -16.91 -28.07
CA ARG A 99 -10.16 -16.95 -29.09
C ARG A 99 -9.17 -18.13 -28.89
N PHE A 100 -8.93 -18.52 -27.66
CA PHE A 100 -8.03 -19.63 -27.33
C PHE A 100 -8.73 -20.98 -27.20
N ARG A 101 -10.06 -21.01 -27.20
CA ARG A 101 -10.91 -22.21 -27.06
C ARG A 101 -10.48 -23.33 -28.00
N ALA A 102 -10.24 -23.03 -29.29
CA ALA A 102 -9.91 -24.00 -30.31
C ALA A 102 -8.46 -24.57 -30.21
N LYS A 103 -7.54 -23.85 -29.55
CA LYS A 103 -6.11 -24.22 -29.52
C LYS A 103 -5.64 -24.79 -28.19
N HIS A 104 -6.24 -24.33 -27.08
CA HIS A 104 -5.78 -24.69 -25.73
C HIS A 104 -6.94 -24.74 -24.73
N PRO A 105 -7.64 -25.87 -24.58
CA PRO A 105 -8.81 -25.97 -23.67
C PRO A 105 -8.48 -25.70 -22.21
N SER A 106 -7.27 -25.98 -21.75
CA SER A 106 -6.82 -25.65 -20.38
C SER A 106 -6.71 -24.14 -20.12
N TRP A 107 -6.55 -23.33 -21.14
CA TRP A 107 -6.52 -21.87 -21.04
C TRP A 107 -7.94 -21.28 -21.04
N GLU A 108 -8.88 -21.92 -21.75
CA GLU A 108 -10.28 -21.54 -21.70
C GLU A 108 -10.82 -21.64 -20.28
N GLU A 109 -10.60 -22.75 -19.58
CA GLU A 109 -11.05 -22.96 -18.21
C GLU A 109 -10.42 -21.93 -17.24
N LYS A 110 -9.12 -21.66 -17.38
CA LYS A 110 -8.42 -20.66 -16.57
C LYS A 110 -8.93 -19.24 -16.81
N LEU A 111 -9.19 -18.87 -18.06
CA LEU A 111 -9.65 -17.51 -18.43
C LEU A 111 -11.12 -17.30 -18.06
N THR A 112 -11.98 -18.27 -18.26
CA THR A 112 -13.38 -18.20 -17.82
C THR A 112 -13.50 -18.18 -16.31
N GLY A 113 -12.69 -18.98 -15.60
CA GLY A 113 -12.61 -18.95 -14.15
C GLY A 113 -12.06 -17.62 -13.61
N ALA A 114 -11.07 -17.01 -14.28
CA ALA A 114 -10.59 -15.67 -13.96
C ALA A 114 -11.65 -14.60 -14.21
N GLY A 115 -12.37 -14.66 -15.32
CA GLY A 115 -13.48 -13.76 -15.64
C GLY A 115 -14.60 -13.81 -14.59
N HIS A 116 -14.98 -15.02 -14.15
CA HIS A 116 -15.98 -15.17 -13.09
C HIS A 116 -15.52 -14.61 -11.74
N LYS A 117 -14.29 -14.90 -11.34
CA LYS A 117 -13.69 -14.31 -10.12
C LYS A 117 -13.63 -12.78 -10.19
N LEU A 118 -13.29 -12.24 -11.35
CA LEU A 118 -13.28 -10.81 -11.59
C LEU A 118 -14.68 -10.19 -11.50
N ALA A 119 -15.70 -10.87 -12.01
CA ALA A 119 -17.10 -10.44 -11.93
C ALA A 119 -17.56 -10.34 -10.46
N LEU A 120 -17.26 -11.34 -9.64
CA LEU A 120 -17.56 -11.32 -8.21
C LEU A 120 -16.83 -10.17 -7.50
N LEU A 121 -15.53 -10.00 -7.78
CA LEU A 121 -14.72 -8.91 -7.22
C LEU A 121 -15.30 -7.53 -7.60
N GLN A 122 -15.73 -7.35 -8.83
CA GLN A 122 -16.36 -6.10 -9.29
C GLN A 122 -17.73 -5.86 -8.65
N ALA A 123 -18.54 -6.89 -8.47
CA ALA A 123 -19.84 -6.78 -7.80
C ALA A 123 -19.67 -6.31 -6.35
N GLU A 124 -18.77 -6.92 -5.60
CA GLU A 124 -18.42 -6.52 -4.23
C GLU A 124 -17.85 -5.09 -4.17
N SER A 125 -16.89 -4.78 -5.05
CA SER A 125 -16.28 -3.44 -5.08
C SER A 125 -17.30 -2.34 -5.41
N ARG A 126 -18.22 -2.59 -6.33
CA ARG A 126 -19.31 -1.63 -6.67
C ARG A 126 -20.25 -1.40 -5.50
N SER A 127 -20.67 -2.46 -4.81
CA SER A 127 -21.51 -2.35 -3.62
C SER A 127 -20.88 -1.47 -2.55
N LEU A 128 -19.57 -1.68 -2.28
CA LEU A 128 -18.83 -0.90 -1.30
C LEU A 128 -18.58 0.56 -1.74
N LEU A 129 -18.42 0.80 -3.06
CA LEU A 129 -18.27 2.15 -3.62
C LEU A 129 -19.56 2.98 -3.57
N GLN A 130 -20.70 2.36 -3.44
CA GLN A 130 -22.00 3.04 -3.34
C GLN A 130 -22.30 3.58 -1.94
N ASP A 131 -21.51 3.18 -0.92
CA ASP A 131 -21.66 3.68 0.44
C ASP A 131 -20.65 4.82 0.71
N PRO A 132 -21.05 6.10 0.59
CA PRO A 132 -20.16 7.25 0.80
C PRO A 132 -19.71 7.38 2.25
N ILE A 133 -20.49 6.90 3.20
CA ILE A 133 -20.15 6.97 4.62
C ILE A 133 -19.02 5.98 4.92
N LEU A 134 -19.13 4.76 4.39
CA LEU A 134 -18.07 3.75 4.49
C LEU A 134 -16.77 4.25 3.84
N LEU A 135 -16.86 4.84 2.63
CA LEU A 135 -15.68 5.40 1.95
C LEU A 135 -15.02 6.49 2.78
N LEU A 136 -15.80 7.40 3.36
CA LEU A 136 -15.27 8.45 4.22
C LEU A 136 -14.57 7.86 5.46
N HIS A 137 -15.18 6.89 6.12
CA HIS A 137 -14.56 6.22 7.27
C HIS A 137 -13.24 5.54 6.90
N LEU A 138 -13.23 4.79 5.78
CA LEU A 138 -12.02 4.12 5.29
C LEU A 138 -10.94 5.14 4.91
N PHE A 139 -11.31 6.27 4.29
CA PHE A 139 -10.39 7.36 3.97
C PHE A 139 -9.77 7.94 5.24
N LEU A 140 -10.59 8.31 6.23
CA LEU A 140 -10.13 8.86 7.51
C LEU A 140 -9.22 7.88 8.27
N CYS A 141 -9.56 6.59 8.30
CA CYS A 141 -8.71 5.56 8.88
C CYS A 141 -7.36 5.45 8.17
N ASN A 142 -7.34 5.57 6.83
CA ASN A 142 -6.09 5.58 6.07
C ASN A 142 -5.27 6.85 6.34
N VAL A 143 -5.91 8.02 6.40
CA VAL A 143 -5.23 9.28 6.75
C VAL A 143 -4.60 9.19 8.14
N LEU A 144 -5.34 8.71 9.14
CA LEU A 144 -4.81 8.50 10.49
C LEU A 144 -3.61 7.55 10.49
N LYS A 145 -3.71 6.42 9.78
CA LYS A 145 -2.62 5.46 9.61
C LYS A 145 -1.39 6.10 8.95
N PHE A 146 -1.55 6.87 7.87
CA PHE A 146 -0.43 7.54 7.21
C PHE A 146 0.17 8.61 8.10
N THR A 147 -0.64 9.36 8.84
CA THR A 147 -0.16 10.35 9.81
C THR A 147 0.74 9.70 10.85
N THR A 148 0.31 8.56 11.43
CA THR A 148 1.15 7.82 12.39
C THR A 148 2.44 7.29 11.77
N TRP A 149 2.43 6.93 10.49
CA TRP A 149 3.65 6.49 9.80
C TRP A 149 4.59 7.66 9.49
N TYR A 150 4.05 8.77 8.99
CA TYR A 150 4.87 9.91 8.54
C TYR A 150 5.46 10.72 9.68
N ILE A 151 4.95 10.59 10.91
CA ILE A 151 5.55 11.20 12.10
C ILE A 151 6.87 10.52 12.52
N ILE A 152 7.07 9.25 12.18
CA ILE A 152 8.24 8.47 12.60
C ILE A 152 9.57 9.10 12.17
N PRO A 153 9.79 9.49 10.89
CA PRO A 153 11.03 10.16 10.50
C PRO A 153 11.27 11.47 11.25
N TRP A 154 10.21 12.25 11.50
CA TRP A 154 10.33 13.48 12.30
C TRP A 154 10.87 13.19 13.70
N ILE A 155 10.27 12.22 14.40
CA ILE A 155 10.72 11.81 15.75
C ILE A 155 12.18 11.34 15.70
N VAL A 156 12.56 10.56 14.67
CA VAL A 156 13.93 10.07 14.51
C VAL A 156 14.90 11.24 14.32
N PHE A 157 14.58 12.20 13.47
CA PHE A 157 15.44 13.35 13.23
C PHE A 157 15.58 14.23 14.47
N CYS A 158 14.52 14.48 15.20
CA CYS A 158 14.58 15.27 16.45
C CYS A 158 15.43 14.59 17.53
N ASN A 159 15.37 13.26 17.64
CA ASN A 159 16.13 12.54 18.68
C ASN A 159 17.58 12.20 18.27
N SER A 160 17.84 11.98 16.97
CA SER A 160 19.17 11.55 16.50
C SER A 160 20.16 12.69 16.30
N LEU A 161 19.69 13.94 16.30
CA LEU A 161 20.53 15.10 16.03
C LEU A 161 21.17 15.70 17.29
N GLY A 162 20.75 15.26 18.49
CA GLY A 162 21.34 15.73 19.76
C GLY A 162 21.29 17.24 19.99
N GLY A 163 20.54 17.96 19.15
CA GLY A 163 20.40 19.39 19.16
C GLY A 163 18.97 19.82 19.50
N GLU A 164 18.79 21.09 19.81
CA GLU A 164 17.49 21.70 19.98
C GLU A 164 16.63 21.54 18.70
N TYR A 165 15.32 21.50 18.87
CA TYR A 165 14.35 21.37 17.78
C TYR A 165 14.49 22.41 16.64
N GLY A 166 15.38 23.39 16.80
CA GLY A 166 15.65 24.49 15.85
C GLY A 166 16.66 24.20 14.74
N ASP A 167 17.45 23.11 14.82
CA ASP A 167 18.60 22.90 13.91
C ASP A 167 18.26 22.10 12.64
N LEU A 168 17.00 21.69 12.47
CA LEU A 168 16.58 20.98 11.26
C LEU A 168 16.33 21.96 10.12
N PRO A 169 16.83 21.68 8.90
CA PRO A 169 16.66 22.56 7.72
C PRO A 169 15.23 22.49 7.12
N PHE A 170 14.30 21.90 7.83
CA PHE A 170 12.88 21.76 7.43
C PHE A 170 11.95 21.71 8.64
N SER A 171 10.74 22.17 8.46
CA SER A 171 9.67 22.10 9.47
C SER A 171 9.04 20.71 9.56
N PHE A 172 8.24 20.50 10.63
CA PHE A 172 7.43 19.29 10.79
C PHE A 172 6.59 18.96 9.55
N LEU A 173 5.86 19.94 9.01
CA LEU A 173 5.01 19.75 7.83
C LEU A 173 5.81 19.39 6.58
N GLN A 174 6.99 19.98 6.42
CA GLN A 174 7.91 19.69 5.32
C GLN A 174 8.47 18.27 5.41
N CYS A 175 8.81 17.80 6.62
CA CYS A 175 9.21 16.41 6.85
C CYS A 175 8.09 15.42 6.49
N PHE A 176 6.85 15.73 6.88
CA PHE A 176 5.67 14.96 6.53
C PHE A 176 5.48 14.88 5.01
N ALA A 177 5.57 16.02 4.34
CA ALA A 177 5.44 16.09 2.89
C ALA A 177 6.52 15.27 2.18
N LEU A 178 7.79 15.39 2.57
CA LEU A 178 8.88 14.61 2.00
C LEU A 178 8.72 13.11 2.24
N THR A 179 8.27 12.72 3.44
CA THR A 179 8.00 11.31 3.77
C THR A 179 6.85 10.76 2.91
N SER A 180 5.76 11.52 2.77
CA SER A 180 4.62 11.13 1.95
C SER A 180 4.99 11.03 0.46
N LEU A 181 5.78 11.96 -0.05
CA LEU A 181 6.34 11.93 -1.40
C LEU A 181 7.19 10.69 -1.60
N SER A 182 8.09 10.37 -0.66
CA SER A 182 8.93 9.18 -0.74
C SER A 182 8.10 7.91 -0.89
N GLN A 183 7.02 7.77 -0.11
CA GLN A 183 6.12 6.62 -0.18
C GLN A 183 5.33 6.56 -1.49
N SER A 184 4.84 7.71 -1.95
CA SER A 184 4.07 7.81 -3.19
C SER A 184 4.93 7.47 -4.41
N LEU A 185 6.11 8.08 -4.53
CA LEU A 185 7.04 7.86 -5.63
C LEU A 185 7.60 6.42 -5.63
N ALA A 186 7.98 5.90 -4.46
CA ALA A 186 8.41 4.51 -4.34
C ALA A 186 7.29 3.52 -4.70
N GLY A 187 6.03 3.90 -4.48
CA GLY A 187 4.85 3.09 -4.81
C GLY A 187 4.62 2.89 -6.32
N VAL A 188 5.26 3.68 -7.18
CA VAL A 188 5.23 3.51 -8.65
C VAL A 188 6.23 2.44 -9.09
N ILE A 189 7.31 2.26 -8.32
CA ILE A 189 8.35 1.28 -8.65
C ILE A 189 7.86 -0.12 -8.22
N PRO A 190 7.76 -1.09 -9.13
CA PRO A 190 7.23 -2.43 -8.82
C PRO A 190 8.27 -3.28 -8.08
N THR A 191 8.47 -3.01 -6.79
CA THR A 191 9.33 -3.81 -5.92
C THR A 191 8.52 -4.58 -4.89
N PRO A 192 8.91 -5.83 -4.54
CA PRO A 192 8.24 -6.60 -3.51
C PRO A 192 8.24 -5.86 -2.17
N ALA A 193 7.06 -5.61 -1.60
CA ALA A 193 6.88 -4.88 -0.33
C ALA A 193 7.52 -3.47 -0.29
N GLY A 194 7.90 -2.90 -1.44
CA GLY A 194 8.61 -1.62 -1.52
C GLY A 194 10.05 -1.68 -1.01
N ILE A 195 10.63 -2.90 -0.90
CA ILE A 195 12.02 -3.07 -0.43
C ILE A 195 12.96 -2.51 -1.50
N GLY A 196 13.90 -1.68 -1.09
CA GLY A 196 14.85 -0.97 -1.95
C GLY A 196 14.27 0.33 -2.53
N SER A 197 13.03 0.34 -3.03
CA SER A 197 12.45 1.54 -3.64
C SER A 197 12.14 2.63 -2.62
N VAL A 198 11.59 2.27 -1.47
CA VAL A 198 11.29 3.25 -0.40
C VAL A 198 12.59 3.81 0.17
N GLU A 199 13.56 2.96 0.45
CA GLU A 199 14.87 3.36 0.97
C GLU A 199 15.61 4.27 -0.01
N ALA A 200 15.61 3.92 -1.30
CA ALA A 200 16.26 4.72 -2.32
C ALA A 200 15.62 6.10 -2.48
N VAL A 201 14.30 6.16 -2.64
CA VAL A 201 13.58 7.43 -2.87
C VAL A 201 13.64 8.31 -1.62
N PHE A 202 13.44 7.75 -0.43
CA PHE A 202 13.55 8.47 0.83
C PHE A 202 14.96 9.07 1.00
N THR A 203 15.99 8.25 0.86
CA THR A 203 17.37 8.71 0.97
C THR A 203 17.69 9.76 -0.09
N LEU A 204 17.24 9.58 -1.32
CA LEU A 204 17.43 10.55 -2.41
C LEU A 204 16.85 11.93 -2.07
N LEU A 205 15.66 12.00 -1.48
CA LEU A 205 15.03 13.26 -1.10
C LEU A 205 15.70 13.88 0.12
N PHE A 206 15.92 13.11 1.19
CA PHE A 206 16.44 13.68 2.43
C PHE A 206 17.94 13.99 2.41
N ARG A 207 18.76 13.32 1.59
CA ARG A 207 20.21 13.62 1.47
C ARG A 207 20.51 15.00 0.90
N ARG A 208 19.53 15.66 0.27
CA ARG A 208 19.68 17.05 -0.15
C ARG A 208 19.65 18.04 1.02
N LEU A 209 19.04 17.66 2.10
CA LEU A 209 18.80 18.51 3.27
C LEU A 209 19.63 18.07 4.46
N LEU A 210 20.02 16.80 4.52
CA LEU A 210 20.72 16.17 5.64
C LEU A 210 21.90 15.33 5.12
N PRO A 211 22.91 15.06 5.96
CA PRO A 211 23.93 14.06 5.66
C PRO A 211 23.31 12.70 5.33
N GLU A 212 23.84 12.02 4.33
CA GLU A 212 23.30 10.77 3.80
C GLU A 212 23.15 9.68 4.89
N ALA A 213 24.11 9.58 5.80
CA ALA A 213 24.06 8.64 6.91
C ALA A 213 22.83 8.86 7.81
N LYS A 214 22.43 10.12 8.05
CA LYS A 214 21.24 10.46 8.84
C LYS A 214 19.96 10.10 8.09
N ALA A 215 19.89 10.41 6.79
CA ALA A 215 18.77 10.04 5.95
C ALA A 215 18.57 8.53 5.88
N LEU A 216 19.67 7.78 5.72
CA LEU A 216 19.65 6.31 5.69
C LEU A 216 19.22 5.71 7.03
N SER A 217 19.77 6.22 8.14
CA SER A 217 19.37 5.77 9.49
C SER A 217 17.88 6.00 9.74
N ALA A 218 17.35 7.15 9.33
CA ALA A 218 15.93 7.48 9.51
C ALA A 218 15.03 6.55 8.69
N VAL A 219 15.37 6.26 7.43
CA VAL A 219 14.56 5.34 6.63
C VAL A 219 14.62 3.90 7.14
N LEU A 220 15.76 3.45 7.67
CA LEU A 220 15.87 2.12 8.26
C LEU A 220 15.00 1.98 9.51
N LEU A 221 15.02 2.96 10.40
CA LEU A 221 14.14 3.00 11.57
C LEU A 221 12.67 3.12 11.19
N TYR A 222 12.36 3.94 10.20
CA TYR A 222 11.02 4.04 9.63
C TYR A 222 10.53 2.69 9.11
N ARG A 223 11.35 1.97 8.34
CA ARG A 223 11.00 0.64 7.81
C ARG A 223 10.90 -0.40 8.92
N PHE A 224 11.77 -0.32 9.91
CA PHE A 224 11.65 -1.19 11.08
C PHE A 224 10.29 -1.02 11.76
N ALA A 225 9.88 0.21 12.05
CA ALA A 225 8.63 0.50 12.74
C ALA A 225 7.37 0.21 11.89
N THR A 226 7.41 0.48 10.58
CA THR A 226 6.22 0.38 9.72
C THR A 226 6.06 -0.97 9.03
N MET A 227 7.12 -1.76 8.91
CA MET A 227 7.11 -3.03 8.18
C MET A 227 7.59 -4.20 9.05
N LEU A 228 8.82 -4.12 9.59
CA LEU A 228 9.43 -5.26 10.25
C LEU A 228 8.77 -5.59 11.59
N LEU A 229 8.53 -4.58 12.41
CA LEU A 229 7.90 -4.77 13.74
C LEU A 229 6.47 -5.33 13.63
N PRO A 230 5.55 -4.78 12.81
CA PRO A 230 4.23 -5.37 12.63
C PRO A 230 4.28 -6.79 12.03
N CYS A 231 5.25 -7.06 11.14
CA CYS A 231 5.44 -8.40 10.58
C CYS A 231 5.88 -9.41 11.67
N ALA A 232 6.84 -9.02 12.52
CA ALA A 232 7.30 -9.85 13.63
C ALA A 232 6.19 -10.14 14.65
N ILE A 233 5.42 -9.12 15.03
CA ILE A 233 4.26 -9.25 15.92
C ILE A 233 3.22 -10.19 15.30
N GLY A 234 2.87 -9.98 14.02
CA GLY A 234 1.94 -10.85 13.31
C GLY A 234 2.40 -12.30 13.23
N ALA A 235 3.67 -12.52 12.93
CA ALA A 235 4.26 -13.88 12.91
C ALA A 235 4.18 -14.55 14.29
N PHE A 236 4.45 -13.82 15.37
CA PHE A 236 4.35 -14.32 16.73
C PHE A 236 2.92 -14.80 17.05
N PHE A 237 1.89 -14.02 16.70
CA PHE A 237 0.49 -14.42 16.93
C PHE A 237 0.09 -15.65 16.11
N VAL A 238 0.48 -15.70 14.83
CA VAL A 238 0.18 -16.85 13.95
C VAL A 238 0.84 -18.14 14.46
N LEU A 239 2.10 -18.06 14.89
CA LEU A 239 2.81 -19.20 15.47
C LEU A 239 2.17 -19.65 16.79
N GLY A 240 1.82 -18.71 17.66
CA GLY A 240 1.13 -19.00 18.92
C GLY A 240 -0.21 -19.72 18.70
N GLU A 241 -1.04 -19.24 17.78
CA GLU A 241 -2.31 -19.89 17.43
C GLU A 241 -2.10 -21.32 16.89
N ARG A 242 -1.08 -21.50 16.05
CA ARG A 242 -0.76 -22.83 15.51
C ARG A 242 -0.34 -23.82 16.60
N ILE A 243 0.49 -23.39 17.54
CA ILE A 243 0.93 -24.21 18.67
C ILE A 243 -0.28 -24.59 19.54
N ILE A 244 -1.15 -23.64 19.88
CA ILE A 244 -2.37 -23.90 20.67
C ILE A 244 -3.29 -24.88 19.95
N SER A 245 -3.47 -24.72 18.63
CA SER A 245 -4.31 -25.62 17.83
C SER A 245 -3.77 -27.06 17.79
N LEU A 246 -2.46 -27.23 17.72
CA LEU A 246 -1.82 -28.54 17.76
C LEU A 246 -1.98 -29.22 19.12
N HIS A 247 -1.87 -28.50 20.23
CA HIS A 247 -2.10 -29.01 21.58
C HIS A 247 -3.56 -29.42 21.81
N ARG A 248 -4.52 -28.64 21.27
CA ARG A 248 -5.94 -29.01 21.32
C ARG A 248 -6.24 -30.28 20.55
N LYS A 249 -5.67 -30.45 19.35
CA LYS A 249 -5.86 -31.69 18.56
C LYS A 249 -5.28 -32.92 19.25
N LYS A 250 -4.14 -32.82 19.93
CA LYS A 250 -3.60 -33.92 20.71
C LYS A 250 -4.52 -34.34 21.89
N ARG A 251 -5.07 -33.34 22.60
CA ARG A 251 -5.94 -33.56 23.77
C ARG A 251 -7.33 -34.12 23.42
N THR A 252 -7.76 -34.07 22.17
CA THR A 252 -9.01 -34.67 21.68
C THR A 252 -8.80 -36.01 21.01
N ALA A 253 -7.55 -36.47 20.85
CA ALA A 253 -7.17 -37.78 20.29
C ALA A 253 -6.77 -38.80 21.35
N ASP A 254 -6.51 -38.33 22.58
CA ASP A 254 -6.36 -39.13 23.82
C ASP A 254 -7.70 -39.20 24.57
#